data_01db24f1d8116117a25964cc39d8953b
#
_entry.id   01db24f1d8116117a25964cc39d8953b
#
_cell.length_a   1.000
_cell.length_b   1.000
_cell.length_c   1.000
_cell.angle_alpha   90.00
_cell.angle_beta   90.00
_cell.angle_gamma   90.00
#
_symmetry.space_group_name_H-M   'P 1'
#
loop_
_entity.id
_entity.type
_entity.pdbx_description
1 polymer ?
#
loop_
_entity_poly.entity_id
_entity_poly.type
_entity_poly.pdbx_seq_one_letter_code
_entity_poly.pdbx_strand_id
1 'polypeptide(L)'
;MIKLALITDKPNLHIDYDMPPLLEACKQLSINADVCFWDDPSIDWAAYTAVLIRSPWDCIENLDEFFAWCDKVHALTCLLNVPSVARWGLNKLYLKDIAARGVPIIPSVFLAPDDAPEGYLADFLDANTDSHEFVVKPTIGSYSRGVKRFVRGGSEAALAHIRALQKRGSHVIIQPYITTIDTYGETDLTFFDNTFSHSIRKGAMLMADGTVNVPTPEFRQPREADAEEQAVALSALVASAEVLGLELPLLYGRVDVIRDYDGRPMIMEMEICEPSLNLPFRADSAMNLIKGVLKRIDRHLVDL
;
A
#
# COMPACT_ATOMS: atom_id res chain seq x y z
N MET A 1 13.50 23.97 -17.07
CA MET A 1 12.15 23.41 -17.30
C MET A 1 12.09 22.09 -16.54
N ILE A 2 11.09 21.89 -15.70
CA ILE A 2 10.95 20.66 -14.89
C ILE A 2 10.62 19.49 -15.83
N LYS A 3 11.39 18.41 -15.70
CA LYS A 3 11.17 17.14 -16.38
C LYS A 3 10.90 16.06 -15.33
N LEU A 4 9.71 15.46 -15.37
CA LEU A 4 9.22 14.49 -14.40
C LEU A 4 9.07 13.10 -15.05
N ALA A 5 9.63 12.05 -14.43
CA ALA A 5 9.33 10.68 -14.80
C ALA A 5 8.20 10.14 -13.91
N LEU A 6 7.15 9.62 -14.51
CA LEU A 6 6.06 8.89 -13.84
C LEU A 6 6.33 7.39 -14.00
N ILE A 7 6.67 6.72 -12.90
CA ILE A 7 7.16 5.35 -12.92
C ILE A 7 6.02 4.34 -12.84
N THR A 8 6.05 3.41 -13.74
CA THR A 8 5.14 2.26 -13.84
C THR A 8 5.88 1.01 -14.28
N ASP A 9 5.17 -0.08 -14.51
CA ASP A 9 5.63 -1.24 -15.23
C ASP A 9 4.88 -1.43 -16.55
N LYS A 10 5.47 -2.18 -17.47
CA LYS A 10 4.88 -2.40 -18.79
C LYS A 10 3.62 -3.27 -18.75
N PRO A 11 3.56 -4.37 -17.96
CA PRO A 11 2.38 -5.22 -17.86
C PRO A 11 1.13 -4.49 -17.38
N ASN A 12 1.26 -3.57 -16.41
CA ASN A 12 0.13 -3.01 -15.68
C ASN A 12 -0.26 -1.58 -16.11
N LEU A 13 0.51 -0.92 -16.98
CA LEU A 13 0.21 0.45 -17.43
C LEU A 13 -1.24 0.60 -17.96
N HIS A 14 -1.75 -0.42 -18.65
CA HIS A 14 -3.09 -0.38 -19.26
C HIS A 14 -4.24 -0.40 -18.24
N ILE A 15 -3.99 -0.79 -16.99
CA ILE A 15 -4.96 -0.79 -15.89
C ILE A 15 -4.75 0.34 -14.89
N ASP A 16 -3.68 1.14 -15.04
CA ASP A 16 -3.43 2.31 -14.20
C ASP A 16 -4.32 3.49 -14.61
N TYR A 17 -5.48 3.58 -13.98
CA TYR A 17 -6.44 4.67 -14.22
C TYR A 17 -6.04 6.00 -13.57
N ASP A 18 -4.97 6.05 -12.76
CA ASP A 18 -4.42 7.27 -12.17
C ASP A 18 -3.46 7.99 -13.13
N MET A 19 -2.88 7.28 -14.09
CA MET A 19 -1.88 7.85 -15.01
C MET A 19 -2.45 8.96 -15.92
N PRO A 20 -3.63 8.80 -16.56
CA PRO A 20 -4.18 9.85 -17.42
C PRO A 20 -4.43 11.19 -16.70
N PRO A 21 -5.08 11.26 -15.52
CA PRO A 21 -5.25 12.52 -14.80
C PRO A 21 -3.93 13.13 -14.32
N LEU A 22 -2.89 12.34 -14.02
CA LEU A 22 -1.56 12.85 -13.68
C LEU A 22 -0.89 13.54 -14.87
N LEU A 23 -0.95 12.92 -16.04
CA LEU A 23 -0.40 13.52 -17.26
C LEU A 23 -1.12 14.84 -17.61
N GLU A 24 -2.43 14.90 -17.45
CA GLU A 24 -3.20 16.12 -17.66
C GLU A 24 -2.83 17.22 -16.66
N ALA A 25 -2.67 16.87 -15.37
CA ALA A 25 -2.21 17.80 -14.33
C ALA A 25 -0.80 18.35 -14.64
N CYS A 26 0.13 17.50 -15.07
CA CYS A 26 1.47 17.91 -15.48
C CYS A 26 1.40 18.91 -16.65
N LYS A 27 0.58 18.62 -17.66
CA LYS A 27 0.38 19.51 -18.82
C LYS A 27 -0.16 20.87 -18.40
N GLN A 28 -1.17 20.93 -17.52
CA GLN A 28 -1.74 22.17 -17.01
C GLN A 28 -0.74 23.02 -16.24
N LEU A 29 0.22 22.36 -15.57
CA LEU A 29 1.32 23.03 -14.84
C LEU A 29 2.58 23.29 -15.69
N SER A 30 2.52 23.05 -17.00
CA SER A 30 3.64 23.19 -17.94
C SER A 30 4.87 22.34 -17.55
N ILE A 31 4.65 21.17 -16.95
CA ILE A 31 5.66 20.18 -16.60
C ILE A 31 5.80 19.19 -17.76
N ASN A 32 7.04 18.95 -18.20
CA ASN A 32 7.33 17.88 -19.14
C ASN A 32 7.36 16.54 -18.41
N ALA A 33 6.34 15.70 -18.61
CA ALA A 33 6.19 14.42 -17.94
C ALA A 33 6.28 13.26 -18.92
N ASP A 34 7.14 12.29 -18.62
CA ASP A 34 7.29 11.05 -19.37
C ASP A 34 6.81 9.87 -18.51
N VAL A 35 6.08 8.92 -19.11
CA VAL A 35 5.77 7.63 -18.48
C VAL A 35 6.95 6.70 -18.74
N CYS A 36 7.56 6.20 -17.67
CA CYS A 36 8.78 5.40 -17.72
C CYS A 36 8.58 4.06 -17.04
N PHE A 37 9.18 3.00 -17.59
CA PHE A 37 9.25 1.70 -16.93
C PHE A 37 10.48 1.66 -16.03
N TRP A 38 10.30 1.20 -14.80
CA TRP A 38 11.37 1.20 -13.79
C TRP A 38 12.57 0.31 -14.20
N ASP A 39 12.29 -0.75 -14.95
CA ASP A 39 13.24 -1.77 -15.41
C ASP A 39 13.86 -1.49 -16.81
N ASP A 40 13.52 -0.35 -17.43
CA ASP A 40 14.07 0.01 -18.75
C ASP A 40 15.53 0.51 -18.61
N PRO A 41 16.54 -0.26 -19.10
CA PRO A 41 17.94 0.11 -18.98
C PRO A 41 18.34 1.28 -19.88
N SER A 42 17.50 1.69 -20.82
CA SER A 42 17.80 2.77 -21.79
C SER A 42 17.56 4.16 -21.21
N ILE A 43 16.90 4.26 -20.05
CA ILE A 43 16.52 5.55 -19.46
C ILE A 43 17.70 6.19 -18.73
N ASP A 44 18.02 7.42 -19.11
CA ASP A 44 18.94 8.28 -18.37
C ASP A 44 18.19 9.02 -17.26
N TRP A 45 18.22 8.46 -16.05
CA TRP A 45 17.54 9.02 -14.88
C TRP A 45 18.06 10.39 -14.45
N ALA A 46 19.34 10.69 -14.72
CA ALA A 46 19.93 11.99 -14.41
C ALA A 46 19.38 13.13 -15.28
N ALA A 47 18.71 12.80 -16.39
CA ALA A 47 18.05 13.79 -17.24
C ALA A 47 16.71 14.28 -16.67
N TYR A 48 16.20 13.67 -15.59
CA TYR A 48 14.95 14.07 -14.94
C TYR A 48 15.21 14.95 -13.72
N THR A 49 14.35 15.94 -13.51
CA THR A 49 14.36 16.77 -12.30
C THR A 49 13.84 16.03 -11.08
N ALA A 50 12.87 15.13 -11.31
CA ALA A 50 12.34 14.23 -10.30
C ALA A 50 11.77 12.97 -10.95
N VAL A 51 11.68 11.92 -10.14
CA VAL A 51 11.14 10.61 -10.49
C VAL A 51 10.06 10.26 -9.46
N LEU A 52 8.82 10.07 -9.90
CA LEU A 52 7.68 9.78 -9.07
C LEU A 52 7.26 8.32 -9.23
N ILE A 53 7.39 7.53 -8.18
CA ILE A 53 6.92 6.14 -8.16
C ILE A 53 5.38 6.16 -8.18
N ARG A 54 4.79 5.46 -9.18
CA ARG A 54 3.32 5.42 -9.32
C ARG A 54 2.80 3.99 -9.23
N SER A 55 3.04 3.19 -10.24
CA SER A 55 2.38 1.90 -10.42
C SER A 55 3.32 0.78 -10.92
N PRO A 56 4.56 0.67 -10.39
CA PRO A 56 5.43 -0.47 -10.72
C PRO A 56 4.98 -1.71 -9.94
N TRP A 57 3.77 -2.24 -10.20
CA TRP A 57 3.16 -3.30 -9.40
C TRP A 57 3.77 -4.68 -9.59
N ASP A 58 4.60 -4.84 -10.63
CA ASP A 58 5.41 -6.04 -10.83
C ASP A 58 6.71 -6.05 -9.99
N CYS A 59 7.07 -4.95 -9.35
CA CYS A 59 8.29 -4.82 -8.54
C CYS A 59 8.40 -5.87 -7.43
N ILE A 60 7.27 -6.37 -6.94
CA ILE A 60 7.21 -7.44 -5.92
C ILE A 60 7.78 -8.78 -6.41
N GLU A 61 7.90 -8.98 -7.72
CA GLU A 61 8.48 -10.19 -8.32
C GLU A 61 10.01 -10.14 -8.31
N ASN A 62 10.60 -8.92 -8.27
CA ASN A 62 12.05 -8.66 -8.31
C ASN A 62 12.43 -7.53 -7.34
N LEU A 63 12.10 -7.69 -6.05
CA LEU A 63 12.28 -6.64 -5.04
C LEU A 63 13.72 -6.14 -4.91
N ASP A 64 14.72 -7.04 -4.95
CA ASP A 64 16.12 -6.65 -4.84
C ASP A 64 16.56 -5.74 -5.99
N GLU A 65 16.12 -6.03 -7.21
CA GLU A 65 16.38 -5.20 -8.39
C GLU A 65 15.64 -3.86 -8.30
N PHE A 66 14.39 -3.87 -7.85
CA PHE A 66 13.63 -2.65 -7.64
C PHE A 66 14.25 -1.75 -6.57
N PHE A 67 14.69 -2.31 -5.45
CA PHE A 67 15.38 -1.55 -4.41
C PHE A 67 16.74 -1.00 -4.87
N ALA A 68 17.51 -1.79 -5.62
CA ALA A 68 18.74 -1.32 -6.23
C ALA A 68 18.50 -0.19 -7.24
N TRP A 69 17.41 -0.27 -8.01
CA TRP A 69 16.95 0.81 -8.88
C TRP A 69 16.57 2.07 -8.08
N CYS A 70 15.81 1.94 -6.99
CA CYS A 70 15.47 3.07 -6.11
C CYS A 70 16.72 3.79 -5.60
N ASP A 71 17.74 3.04 -5.11
CA ASP A 71 18.98 3.62 -4.61
C ASP A 71 19.74 4.33 -5.73
N LYS A 72 19.85 3.71 -6.89
CA LYS A 72 20.51 4.29 -8.07
C LYS A 72 19.86 5.59 -8.49
N VAL A 73 18.53 5.61 -8.60
CA VAL A 73 17.79 6.80 -9.03
C VAL A 73 17.87 7.90 -7.99
N HIS A 74 17.75 7.56 -6.71
CA HIS A 74 17.87 8.52 -5.61
C HIS A 74 19.24 9.20 -5.55
N ALA A 75 20.30 8.49 -5.92
CA ALA A 75 21.65 9.06 -6.02
C ALA A 75 21.84 10.01 -7.22
N LEU A 76 20.97 9.97 -8.22
CA LEU A 76 21.05 10.75 -9.45
C LEU A 76 20.10 11.93 -9.48
N THR A 77 18.94 11.83 -8.83
CA THR A 77 17.85 12.81 -8.89
C THR A 77 16.88 12.65 -7.72
N CYS A 78 15.90 13.56 -7.62
CA CYS A 78 14.86 13.54 -6.59
C CYS A 78 13.89 12.37 -6.82
N LEU A 79 14.06 11.25 -6.10
CA LEU A 79 13.12 10.13 -6.11
C LEU A 79 12.02 10.31 -5.06
N LEU A 80 10.77 10.14 -5.44
CA LEU A 80 9.55 10.31 -4.64
C LEU A 80 8.65 9.06 -4.73
N ASN A 81 8.33 8.35 -3.60
CA ASN A 81 8.91 8.58 -2.28
C ASN A 81 10.35 8.03 -2.23
N VAL A 82 11.09 8.40 -1.16
CA VAL A 82 12.50 7.99 -0.99
C VAL A 82 12.66 6.48 -0.78
N PRO A 83 13.86 5.90 -1.03
CA PRO A 83 14.07 4.43 -1.00
C PRO A 83 13.69 3.77 0.33
N SER A 84 13.87 4.46 1.48
CA SER A 84 13.48 3.93 2.79
C SER A 84 11.97 3.70 2.89
N VAL A 85 11.16 4.58 2.29
CA VAL A 85 9.70 4.44 2.22
C VAL A 85 9.32 3.22 1.40
N ALA A 86 9.96 3.00 0.23
CA ALA A 86 9.70 1.84 -0.61
C ALA A 86 10.03 0.52 0.12
N ARG A 87 11.22 0.42 0.73
CA ARG A 87 11.65 -0.79 1.44
C ARG A 87 10.74 -1.15 2.61
N TRP A 88 10.34 -0.16 3.39
CA TRP A 88 9.51 -0.38 4.56
C TRP A 88 8.03 -0.58 4.17
N GLY A 89 7.51 0.23 3.25
CA GLY A 89 6.10 0.24 2.87
C GLY A 89 5.65 -0.99 2.08
N LEU A 90 6.54 -1.61 1.30
CA LEU A 90 6.23 -2.84 0.54
C LEU A 90 6.11 -4.09 1.42
N ASN A 91 6.57 -4.04 2.67
CA ASN A 91 6.53 -5.19 3.59
C ASN A 91 5.53 -4.93 4.73
N LYS A 92 4.42 -5.65 4.76
CA LYS A 92 3.35 -5.52 5.77
C LYS A 92 3.80 -5.78 7.22
N LEU A 93 5.08 -6.09 7.44
CA LEU A 93 5.68 -6.05 8.79
C LEU A 93 5.59 -4.65 9.40
N TYR A 94 5.43 -3.59 8.60
CA TYR A 94 5.17 -2.22 9.07
C TYR A 94 3.96 -2.14 10.02
N LEU A 95 2.99 -3.04 9.89
CA LEU A 95 1.84 -3.11 10.80
C LEU A 95 2.27 -3.29 12.27
N LYS A 96 3.36 -4.03 12.52
CA LYS A 96 3.93 -4.16 13.89
C LYS A 96 4.45 -2.82 14.40
N ASP A 97 5.13 -2.07 13.54
CA ASP A 97 5.77 -0.81 13.92
C ASP A 97 4.74 0.28 14.23
N ILE A 98 3.69 0.39 13.40
CA ILE A 98 2.60 1.37 13.65
C ILE A 98 1.74 0.95 14.85
N ALA A 99 1.48 -0.34 15.04
CA ALA A 99 0.75 -0.85 16.21
C ALA A 99 1.49 -0.54 17.51
N ALA A 100 2.84 -0.68 17.53
CA ALA A 100 3.67 -0.33 18.67
C ALA A 100 3.60 1.17 19.03
N ARG A 101 3.10 2.02 18.12
CA ARG A 101 2.84 3.45 18.32
C ARG A 101 1.37 3.76 18.65
N GLY A 102 0.58 2.72 18.95
CA GLY A 102 -0.82 2.87 19.34
C GLY A 102 -1.81 3.03 18.21
N VAL A 103 -1.38 2.82 16.95
CA VAL A 103 -2.30 2.80 15.81
C VAL A 103 -3.13 1.52 15.84
N PRO A 104 -4.48 1.59 15.82
CA PRO A 104 -5.32 0.40 15.80
C PRO A 104 -5.18 -0.33 14.46
N ILE A 105 -4.74 -1.58 14.52
CA ILE A 105 -4.66 -2.49 13.37
C ILE A 105 -5.56 -3.71 13.60
N ILE A 106 -5.87 -4.46 12.56
CA ILE A 106 -6.46 -5.79 12.73
C ILE A 106 -5.52 -6.64 13.59
N PRO A 107 -5.99 -7.32 14.66
CA PRO A 107 -5.16 -8.21 15.47
C PRO A 107 -4.39 -9.19 14.59
N SER A 108 -3.08 -9.18 14.68
CA SER A 108 -2.21 -9.87 13.72
C SER A 108 -1.13 -10.68 14.42
N VAL A 109 -0.95 -11.92 13.95
CA VAL A 109 0.20 -12.77 14.32
C VAL A 109 1.13 -12.84 13.12
N PHE A 110 2.42 -12.66 13.36
CA PHE A 110 3.45 -12.63 12.33
C PHE A 110 4.44 -13.78 12.54
N LEU A 111 4.70 -14.53 11.47
CA LEU A 111 5.63 -15.64 11.44
C LEU A 111 6.80 -15.33 10.51
N ALA A 112 8.00 -15.67 10.94
CA ALA A 112 9.18 -15.69 10.07
C ALA A 112 9.18 -16.97 9.19
N PRO A 113 10.00 -16.99 8.11
CA PRO A 113 10.08 -18.16 7.24
C PRO A 113 10.51 -19.45 7.97
N ASP A 114 11.28 -19.35 9.04
CA ASP A 114 11.82 -20.48 9.79
C ASP A 114 11.02 -20.82 11.06
N ASP A 115 9.94 -20.08 11.35
CA ASP A 115 9.08 -20.35 12.52
C ASP A 115 8.26 -21.64 12.31
N ALA A 116 8.07 -22.42 13.40
CA ALA A 116 7.17 -23.56 13.42
C ALA A 116 5.71 -23.06 13.50
N PRO A 117 4.87 -23.24 12.47
CA PRO A 117 3.59 -22.54 12.40
C PRO A 117 2.50 -23.11 13.33
N GLU A 118 2.69 -24.31 13.86
CA GLU A 118 1.66 -25.02 14.65
C GLU A 118 1.31 -24.27 15.93
N GLY A 119 2.33 -23.84 16.69
CA GLY A 119 2.15 -23.10 17.94
C GLY A 119 1.50 -21.74 17.68
N TYR A 120 1.99 -21.00 16.70
CA TYR A 120 1.45 -19.70 16.34
C TYR A 120 -0.02 -19.75 15.90
N LEU A 121 -0.40 -20.78 15.10
CA LEU A 121 -1.80 -20.95 14.69
C LEU A 121 -2.69 -21.36 15.88
N ALA A 122 -2.21 -22.23 16.76
CA ALA A 122 -2.94 -22.64 17.96
C ALA A 122 -3.19 -21.43 18.87
N ASP A 123 -2.14 -20.67 19.21
CA ASP A 123 -2.22 -19.47 20.04
C ASP A 123 -3.14 -18.41 19.43
N PHE A 124 -3.05 -18.23 18.10
CA PHE A 124 -3.97 -17.32 17.38
C PHE A 124 -5.42 -17.75 17.52
N LEU A 125 -5.72 -19.04 17.30
CA LEU A 125 -7.08 -19.55 17.42
C LEU A 125 -7.61 -19.43 18.87
N ASP A 126 -6.78 -19.69 19.87
CA ASP A 126 -7.15 -19.59 21.27
C ASP A 126 -7.40 -18.13 21.72
N ALA A 127 -6.63 -17.18 21.16
CA ALA A 127 -6.81 -15.76 21.42
C ALA A 127 -8.03 -15.15 20.71
N ASN A 128 -8.53 -15.78 19.63
CA ASN A 128 -9.62 -15.25 18.77
C ASN A 128 -10.82 -16.21 18.74
N THR A 129 -11.32 -16.60 19.92
CA THR A 129 -12.40 -17.59 20.06
C THR A 129 -13.69 -17.23 19.32
N ASP A 130 -13.99 -15.94 19.22
CA ASP A 130 -15.20 -15.42 18.58
C ASP A 130 -15.10 -15.32 17.05
N SER A 131 -13.89 -15.49 16.50
CA SER A 131 -13.69 -15.47 15.05
C SER A 131 -13.92 -16.85 14.44
N HIS A 132 -14.95 -16.99 13.63
CA HIS A 132 -15.26 -18.23 12.91
C HIS A 132 -14.32 -18.46 11.72
N GLU A 133 -13.73 -17.40 11.19
CA GLU A 133 -12.87 -17.41 10.01
C GLU A 133 -11.64 -16.54 10.21
N PHE A 134 -10.59 -16.85 9.48
CA PHE A 134 -9.33 -16.12 9.53
C PHE A 134 -8.65 -16.10 8.17
N VAL A 135 -7.71 -15.15 8.02
CA VAL A 135 -6.94 -14.94 6.80
C VAL A 135 -5.48 -15.26 7.06
N VAL A 136 -4.87 -15.96 6.12
CA VAL A 136 -3.42 -16.16 6.04
C VAL A 136 -2.91 -15.48 4.78
N LYS A 137 -1.90 -14.62 4.92
CA LYS A 137 -1.33 -13.87 3.80
C LYS A 137 0.18 -13.67 3.96
N PRO A 138 0.94 -13.55 2.84
CA PRO A 138 2.34 -13.14 2.92
C PRO A 138 2.44 -11.66 3.32
N THR A 139 3.57 -11.26 3.92
CA THR A 139 3.82 -9.85 4.27
C THR A 139 4.12 -8.99 3.05
N ILE A 140 4.63 -9.60 1.97
CA ILE A 140 4.90 -8.95 0.69
C ILE A 140 4.01 -9.57 -0.37
N GLY A 141 3.26 -8.76 -1.07
CA GLY A 141 2.34 -9.22 -2.12
C GLY A 141 1.34 -8.14 -2.52
N SER A 142 0.89 -8.20 -3.76
CA SER A 142 -0.14 -7.36 -4.35
C SER A 142 -1.28 -8.22 -4.91
N TYR A 143 -2.42 -7.59 -5.23
CA TYR A 143 -3.58 -8.26 -5.86
C TYR A 143 -4.05 -9.52 -5.13
N SER A 144 -4.00 -9.55 -3.79
CA SER A 144 -4.37 -10.70 -2.96
C SER A 144 -3.64 -12.01 -3.32
N ARG A 145 -2.48 -11.95 -3.99
CA ARG A 145 -1.67 -13.14 -4.30
C ARG A 145 -1.21 -13.82 -3.00
N GLY A 146 -1.52 -15.09 -2.85
CA GLY A 146 -1.17 -15.86 -1.66
C GLY A 146 -2.03 -15.56 -0.43
N VAL A 147 -3.05 -14.72 -0.55
CA VAL A 147 -4.02 -14.48 0.52
C VAL A 147 -5.09 -15.56 0.46
N LYS A 148 -5.39 -16.19 1.61
CA LYS A 148 -6.47 -17.19 1.72
C LYS A 148 -7.28 -16.99 2.99
N ARG A 149 -8.60 -17.20 2.87
CA ARG A 149 -9.57 -17.23 3.95
C ARG A 149 -9.81 -18.67 4.36
N PHE A 150 -9.83 -18.94 5.65
CA PHE A 150 -10.02 -20.28 6.24
C PHE A 150 -11.11 -20.22 7.29
N VAL A 151 -11.88 -21.30 7.40
CA VAL A 151 -12.76 -21.52 8.56
C VAL A 151 -11.94 -22.03 9.75
N ARG A 152 -12.38 -21.76 10.97
CA ARG A 152 -11.68 -22.16 12.20
C ARG A 152 -11.35 -23.67 12.26
N GLY A 153 -12.21 -24.54 11.75
CA GLY A 153 -11.97 -25.99 11.66
C GLY A 153 -10.99 -26.42 10.56
N GLY A 154 -10.50 -25.50 9.74
CA GLY A 154 -9.61 -25.75 8.60
C GLY A 154 -8.11 -25.66 8.92
N SER A 155 -7.67 -25.91 10.15
CA SER A 155 -6.30 -25.70 10.62
C SER A 155 -5.26 -26.47 9.80
N GLU A 156 -5.53 -27.67 9.34
CA GLU A 156 -4.59 -28.47 8.53
C GLU A 156 -4.32 -27.79 7.18
N ALA A 157 -5.37 -27.33 6.50
CA ALA A 157 -5.24 -26.61 5.22
C ALA A 157 -4.53 -25.26 5.41
N ALA A 158 -4.78 -24.55 6.53
CA ALA A 158 -4.10 -23.32 6.87
C ALA A 158 -2.61 -23.54 7.12
N LEU A 159 -2.24 -24.57 7.90
CA LEU A 159 -0.84 -24.93 8.14
C LEU A 159 -0.12 -25.31 6.83
N ALA A 160 -0.77 -26.07 5.95
CA ALA A 160 -0.21 -26.39 4.64
C ALA A 160 0.06 -25.11 3.82
N HIS A 161 -0.86 -24.13 3.87
CA HIS A 161 -0.70 -22.87 3.17
C HIS A 161 0.42 -22.02 3.78
N ILE A 162 0.49 -21.90 5.12
CA ILE A 162 1.57 -21.17 5.81
C ILE A 162 2.93 -21.75 5.40
N ARG A 163 3.10 -23.07 5.48
CA ARG A 163 4.36 -23.72 5.07
C ARG A 163 4.70 -23.50 3.60
N ALA A 164 3.68 -23.47 2.71
CA ALA A 164 3.91 -23.16 1.30
C ALA A 164 4.43 -21.74 1.07
N LEU A 165 3.96 -20.76 1.86
CA LEU A 165 4.46 -19.39 1.84
C LEU A 165 5.89 -19.32 2.43
N GLN A 166 6.11 -19.93 3.60
CA GLN A 166 7.43 -19.97 4.26
C GLN A 166 8.50 -20.63 3.36
N LYS A 167 8.16 -21.71 2.65
CA LYS A 167 9.07 -22.37 1.71
C LYS A 167 9.56 -21.45 0.58
N ARG A 168 8.82 -20.37 0.28
CA ARG A 168 9.20 -19.33 -0.67
C ARG A 168 9.99 -18.19 -0.01
N GLY A 169 10.36 -18.33 1.26
CA GLY A 169 11.05 -17.29 2.03
C GLY A 169 10.13 -16.18 2.54
N SER A 170 8.81 -16.34 2.44
CA SER A 170 7.87 -15.29 2.86
C SER A 170 7.64 -15.30 4.36
N HIS A 171 7.68 -14.12 4.99
CA HIS A 171 7.00 -13.92 6.27
C HIS A 171 5.49 -14.04 6.06
N VAL A 172 4.77 -14.51 7.08
CA VAL A 172 3.33 -14.76 7.02
C VAL A 172 2.60 -13.97 8.09
N ILE A 173 1.40 -13.49 7.75
CA ILE A 173 0.46 -12.85 8.69
C ILE A 173 -0.76 -13.73 8.82
N ILE A 174 -1.22 -13.94 10.07
CA ILE A 174 -2.52 -14.55 10.40
C ILE A 174 -3.37 -13.46 11.06
N GLN A 175 -4.61 -13.26 10.56
CA GLN A 175 -5.55 -12.26 11.05
C GLN A 175 -6.96 -12.86 11.15
N PRO A 176 -7.80 -12.45 12.12
CA PRO A 176 -9.22 -12.77 12.05
C PRO A 176 -9.84 -12.19 10.78
N TYR A 177 -10.77 -12.91 10.17
CA TYR A 177 -11.59 -12.33 9.11
C TYR A 177 -12.71 -11.51 9.75
N ILE A 178 -12.66 -10.21 9.55
CA ILE A 178 -13.64 -9.27 10.12
C ILE A 178 -14.83 -9.16 9.17
N THR A 179 -15.92 -9.86 9.47
CA THR A 179 -17.06 -10.03 8.56
C THR A 179 -17.83 -8.73 8.25
N THR A 180 -17.61 -7.65 9.00
CA THR A 180 -18.15 -6.33 8.67
C THR A 180 -17.73 -5.87 7.28
N ILE A 181 -16.57 -6.34 6.77
CA ILE A 181 -16.09 -6.03 5.42
C ILE A 181 -17.05 -6.51 4.33
N ASP A 182 -17.80 -7.61 4.57
CA ASP A 182 -18.74 -8.17 3.59
C ASP A 182 -19.93 -7.23 3.31
N THR A 183 -20.29 -6.41 4.29
CA THR A 183 -21.42 -5.46 4.19
C THR A 183 -20.97 -4.01 4.10
N TYR A 184 -20.11 -3.59 5.02
CA TYR A 184 -19.59 -2.22 5.06
C TYR A 184 -18.57 -1.97 3.96
N GLY A 185 -17.73 -2.96 3.64
CA GLY A 185 -16.58 -2.84 2.75
C GLY A 185 -15.37 -2.24 3.46
N GLU A 186 -14.33 -2.01 2.71
CA GLU A 186 -13.13 -1.30 3.12
C GLU A 186 -13.25 0.17 2.68
N THR A 187 -12.71 1.10 3.45
CA THR A 187 -12.58 2.51 3.09
C THR A 187 -11.11 2.78 2.76
N ASP A 188 -10.82 3.05 1.49
CA ASP A 188 -9.49 3.46 1.04
C ASP A 188 -9.40 4.99 1.16
N LEU A 189 -8.56 5.51 2.05
CA LEU A 189 -8.37 6.95 2.26
C LEU A 189 -7.06 7.40 1.62
N THR A 190 -7.15 8.37 0.73
CA THR A 190 -5.99 8.96 0.04
C THR A 190 -5.59 10.29 0.68
N PHE A 191 -4.29 10.41 0.95
CA PHE A 191 -3.67 11.60 1.55
C PHE A 191 -2.55 12.12 0.65
N PHE A 192 -2.40 13.46 0.63
CA PHE A 192 -1.24 14.15 0.07
C PHE A 192 -0.68 15.12 1.12
N ASP A 193 0.62 15.09 1.37
CA ASP A 193 1.29 15.89 2.42
C ASP A 193 0.60 15.73 3.79
N ASN A 194 0.20 14.50 4.18
CA ASN A 194 -0.60 14.17 5.36
C ASN A 194 -1.96 14.92 5.44
N THR A 195 -2.42 15.50 4.33
CA THR A 195 -3.73 16.12 4.24
C THR A 195 -4.68 15.16 3.54
N PHE A 196 -5.82 14.86 4.19
CA PHE A 196 -6.87 14.05 3.59
C PHE A 196 -7.36 14.67 2.27
N SER A 197 -7.40 13.86 1.22
CA SER A 197 -7.86 14.26 -0.10
C SER A 197 -9.28 13.72 -0.35
N HIS A 198 -9.41 12.43 -0.43
CA HIS A 198 -10.67 11.74 -0.74
C HIS A 198 -10.63 10.29 -0.27
N SER A 199 -11.77 9.65 -0.34
CA SER A 199 -11.89 8.23 -0.04
C SER A 199 -12.88 7.53 -0.96
N ILE A 200 -12.70 6.23 -1.07
CA ILE A 200 -13.60 5.33 -1.78
C ILE A 200 -13.98 4.15 -0.91
N ARG A 201 -15.09 3.51 -1.25
CA ARG A 201 -15.45 2.19 -0.75
C ARG A 201 -14.94 1.13 -1.71
N LYS A 202 -14.28 0.11 -1.18
CA LYS A 202 -13.96 -1.12 -1.92
C LYS A 202 -14.71 -2.30 -1.30
N GLY A 203 -15.34 -3.12 -2.11
CA GLY A 203 -16.06 -4.31 -1.66
C GLY A 203 -15.11 -5.42 -1.20
N ALA A 204 -15.65 -6.41 -0.46
CA ALA A 204 -14.86 -7.57 -0.04
C ALA A 204 -14.28 -8.32 -1.23
N MET A 205 -12.98 -8.62 -1.17
CA MET A 205 -12.27 -9.36 -2.22
C MET A 205 -12.20 -10.87 -1.96
N LEU A 206 -12.14 -11.28 -0.68
CA LEU A 206 -12.00 -12.67 -0.28
C LEU A 206 -13.38 -13.28 -0.02
N MET A 207 -13.81 -14.17 -0.91
CA MET A 207 -15.09 -14.87 -0.77
C MET A 207 -14.97 -16.07 0.17
N ALA A 208 -16.10 -16.45 0.78
CA ALA A 208 -16.16 -17.59 1.72
C ALA A 208 -15.78 -18.93 1.08
N ASP A 209 -15.94 -19.06 -0.25
CA ASP A 209 -15.55 -20.25 -1.02
C ASP A 209 -14.04 -20.29 -1.36
N GLY A 210 -13.28 -19.29 -0.87
CA GLY A 210 -11.84 -19.18 -1.12
C GLY A 210 -11.47 -18.53 -2.45
N THR A 211 -12.45 -18.07 -3.23
CA THR A 211 -12.19 -17.29 -4.44
C THR A 211 -11.82 -15.86 -4.08
N VAL A 212 -11.06 -15.22 -4.98
CA VAL A 212 -10.69 -13.81 -4.86
C VAL A 212 -11.38 -13.04 -5.99
N ASN A 213 -12.22 -12.07 -5.63
CA ASN A 213 -12.77 -11.15 -6.60
C ASN A 213 -11.67 -10.19 -7.06
N VAL A 214 -11.39 -10.16 -8.34
CA VAL A 214 -10.52 -9.13 -8.92
C VAL A 214 -11.26 -7.80 -8.84
N PRO A 215 -10.66 -6.74 -8.27
CA PRO A 215 -11.32 -5.45 -8.18
C PRO A 215 -11.62 -4.92 -9.60
N THR A 216 -12.87 -4.95 -9.98
CA THR A 216 -13.35 -4.22 -11.14
C THR A 216 -13.70 -2.78 -10.73
N PRO A 217 -13.83 -1.84 -11.66
CA PRO A 217 -14.26 -0.47 -11.34
C PRO A 217 -15.58 -0.41 -10.54
N GLU A 218 -16.48 -1.38 -10.73
CA GLU A 218 -17.76 -1.45 -10.03
C GLU A 218 -17.63 -1.76 -8.53
N PHE A 219 -16.51 -2.34 -8.10
CA PHE A 219 -16.21 -2.55 -6.69
C PHE A 219 -15.75 -1.28 -5.98
N ARG A 220 -15.36 -0.25 -6.73
CA ARG A 220 -14.94 1.04 -6.21
C ARG A 220 -16.08 2.04 -6.33
N GLN A 221 -16.49 2.60 -5.22
CA GLN A 221 -17.56 3.59 -5.15
C GLN A 221 -17.09 4.79 -4.33
N PRO A 222 -17.52 6.02 -4.67
CA PRO A 222 -17.27 7.18 -3.81
C PRO A 222 -17.78 6.89 -2.39
N ARG A 223 -16.97 7.27 -1.39
CA ARG A 223 -17.34 7.23 0.02
C ARG A 223 -16.77 8.44 0.72
N GLU A 224 -17.54 9.05 1.60
CA GLU A 224 -17.03 10.03 2.54
C GLU A 224 -16.56 9.27 3.79
N ALA A 225 -15.25 9.27 4.05
CA ALA A 225 -14.70 8.78 5.29
C ALA A 225 -15.09 9.72 6.43
N ASP A 226 -15.53 9.18 7.55
CA ASP A 226 -15.82 10.00 8.71
C ASP A 226 -14.55 10.46 9.46
N ALA A 227 -14.73 11.30 10.48
CA ALA A 227 -13.62 11.89 11.22
C ALA A 227 -12.76 10.84 11.96
N GLU A 228 -13.36 9.72 12.41
CA GLU A 228 -12.63 8.67 13.10
C GLU A 228 -11.76 7.87 12.12
N GLU A 229 -12.29 7.51 10.95
CA GLU A 229 -11.53 6.86 9.87
C GLU A 229 -10.37 7.73 9.42
N GLN A 230 -10.61 9.04 9.22
CA GLN A 230 -9.57 9.99 8.84
C GLN A 230 -8.49 10.12 9.93
N ALA A 231 -8.88 10.17 11.20
CA ALA A 231 -7.94 10.28 12.32
C ALA A 231 -7.05 9.03 12.46
N VAL A 232 -7.65 7.83 12.35
CA VAL A 232 -6.90 6.57 12.40
C VAL A 232 -5.96 6.44 11.21
N ALA A 233 -6.41 6.76 10.00
CA ALA A 233 -5.58 6.73 8.81
C ALA A 233 -4.41 7.73 8.89
N LEU A 234 -4.67 8.96 9.34
CA LEU A 234 -3.61 9.96 9.54
C LEU A 234 -2.60 9.51 10.60
N SER A 235 -3.06 8.89 11.71
CA SER A 235 -2.16 8.38 12.75
C SER A 235 -1.19 7.32 12.20
N ALA A 236 -1.62 6.47 11.26
CA ALA A 236 -0.76 5.50 10.60
C ALA A 236 0.34 6.17 9.74
N LEU A 237 -0.02 7.22 8.99
CA LEU A 237 0.95 7.97 8.18
C LEU A 237 1.96 8.74 9.06
N VAL A 238 1.51 9.33 10.16
CA VAL A 238 2.40 10.01 11.13
C VAL A 238 3.34 9.00 11.78
N ALA A 239 2.83 7.89 12.27
CA ALA A 239 3.64 6.81 12.85
C ALA A 239 4.68 6.27 11.85
N SER A 240 4.32 6.19 10.57
CA SER A 240 5.24 5.77 9.50
C SER A 240 6.39 6.76 9.31
N ALA A 241 6.10 8.06 9.29
CA ALA A 241 7.14 9.08 9.18
C ALA A 241 8.09 9.05 10.38
N GLU A 242 7.57 8.84 11.60
CA GLU A 242 8.37 8.69 12.81
C GLU A 242 9.27 7.44 12.76
N VAL A 243 8.74 6.28 12.32
CA VAL A 243 9.54 5.05 12.16
C VAL A 243 10.69 5.26 11.20
N LEU A 244 10.41 5.93 10.10
CA LEU A 244 11.37 6.17 9.03
C LEU A 244 12.33 7.34 9.31
N GLY A 245 12.12 8.08 10.41
CA GLY A 245 12.92 9.28 10.74
C GLY A 245 12.78 10.39 9.71
N LEU A 246 11.61 10.52 9.09
CA LEU A 246 11.35 11.55 8.09
C LEU A 246 10.90 12.86 8.79
N GLU A 247 11.58 13.95 8.49
CA GLU A 247 11.22 15.28 9.00
C GLU A 247 9.97 15.87 8.32
N LEU A 248 9.65 15.35 7.12
CA LEU A 248 8.55 15.84 6.27
C LEU A 248 7.44 14.81 6.18
N PRO A 249 6.18 15.26 6.00
CA PRO A 249 5.10 14.32 5.72
C PRO A 249 5.37 13.54 4.44
N LEU A 250 4.84 12.33 4.35
CA LEU A 250 4.85 11.54 3.12
C LEU A 250 4.16 12.33 2.01
N LEU A 251 4.71 12.25 0.78
CA LEU A 251 4.12 12.93 -0.38
C LEU A 251 2.70 12.45 -0.63
N TYR A 252 2.51 11.15 -0.56
CA TYR A 252 1.22 10.49 -0.69
C TYR A 252 1.17 9.23 0.18
N GLY A 253 -0.03 8.80 0.46
CA GLY A 253 -0.34 7.50 1.02
C GLY A 253 -1.80 7.16 0.82
N ARG A 254 -2.08 5.87 0.64
CA ARG A 254 -3.41 5.30 0.75
C ARG A 254 -3.45 4.42 1.99
N VAL A 255 -4.45 4.63 2.81
CA VAL A 255 -4.66 3.86 4.03
C VAL A 255 -6.02 3.17 3.93
N ASP A 256 -6.00 1.85 3.99
CA ASP A 256 -7.17 1.01 3.82
C ASP A 256 -7.69 0.63 5.22
N VAL A 257 -8.89 1.11 5.53
CA VAL A 257 -9.51 1.03 6.84
C VAL A 257 -10.74 0.13 6.79
N ILE A 258 -10.90 -0.71 7.79
CA ILE A 258 -12.14 -1.47 8.03
C ILE A 258 -12.68 -1.13 9.42
N ARG A 259 -13.93 -1.50 9.70
CA ARG A 259 -14.53 -1.36 11.03
C ARG A 259 -14.63 -2.69 11.73
N ASP A 260 -14.30 -2.71 13.04
CA ASP A 260 -14.54 -3.86 13.89
C ASP A 260 -16.05 -4.06 14.16
N TYR A 261 -16.38 -5.04 14.99
CA TYR A 261 -17.78 -5.35 15.35
C TYR A 261 -18.45 -4.28 16.22
N ASP A 262 -17.66 -3.42 16.87
CA ASP A 262 -18.14 -2.25 17.64
C ASP A 262 -18.23 -0.98 16.76
N GLY A 263 -17.89 -1.09 15.48
CA GLY A 263 -17.87 0.01 14.53
C GLY A 263 -16.62 0.89 14.60
N ARG A 264 -15.56 0.49 15.35
CA ARG A 264 -14.31 1.26 15.47
C ARG A 264 -13.42 1.01 14.26
N PRO A 265 -12.80 2.06 13.68
CA PRO A 265 -11.92 1.91 12.54
C PRO A 265 -10.57 1.27 12.93
N MET A 266 -10.09 0.37 12.09
CA MET A 266 -8.79 -0.30 12.20
C MET A 266 -8.08 -0.31 10.85
N ILE A 267 -6.75 -0.20 10.87
CA ILE A 267 -5.93 -0.32 9.66
C ILE A 267 -5.91 -1.78 9.21
N MET A 268 -6.29 -2.00 7.96
CA MET A 268 -6.13 -3.27 7.28
C MET A 268 -4.83 -3.32 6.47
N GLU A 269 -4.55 -2.23 5.77
CA GLU A 269 -3.36 -2.06 4.93
C GLU A 269 -3.03 -0.58 4.77
N MET A 270 -1.75 -0.29 4.45
CA MET A 270 -1.29 1.05 4.08
C MET A 270 -0.33 0.93 2.91
N GLU A 271 -0.55 1.72 1.88
CA GLU A 271 0.28 1.76 0.69
C GLU A 271 0.90 3.14 0.53
N ILE A 272 2.21 3.21 0.65
CA ILE A 272 2.99 4.46 0.59
C ILE A 272 4.10 4.42 -0.47
N CYS A 273 4.24 3.30 -1.19
CA CYS A 273 5.20 3.15 -2.28
C CYS A 273 4.51 3.32 -3.65
N GLU A 274 3.59 2.40 -4.01
CA GLU A 274 3.00 2.31 -5.35
C GLU A 274 1.46 2.21 -5.35
N PRO A 275 0.73 2.94 -4.50
CA PRO A 275 -0.72 2.80 -4.40
C PRO A 275 -1.45 3.21 -5.67
N SER A 276 -2.57 2.53 -5.96
CA SER A 276 -3.66 3.19 -6.68
C SER A 276 -4.20 4.30 -5.79
N LEU A 277 -4.04 5.55 -6.19
CA LEU A 277 -4.47 6.71 -5.40
C LEU A 277 -5.92 7.10 -5.65
N ASN A 278 -6.61 6.36 -6.53
CA ASN A 278 -8.02 6.59 -6.85
C ASN A 278 -8.30 8.04 -7.33
N LEU A 279 -7.36 8.63 -8.09
CA LEU A 279 -7.39 10.03 -8.50
C LEU A 279 -8.67 10.45 -9.24
N PRO A 280 -9.27 9.60 -10.11
CA PRO A 280 -10.52 9.96 -10.80
C PRO A 280 -11.72 10.22 -9.87
N PHE A 281 -11.66 9.80 -8.60
CA PHE A 281 -12.75 10.01 -7.65
C PHE A 281 -12.77 11.43 -7.05
N ARG A 282 -11.74 12.25 -7.33
CA ARG A 282 -11.69 13.65 -6.94
C ARG A 282 -10.98 14.50 -8.00
N ALA A 283 -11.68 15.46 -8.55
CA ALA A 283 -11.25 16.24 -9.72
C ALA A 283 -9.92 16.99 -9.55
N ASP A 284 -9.60 17.45 -8.33
CA ASP A 284 -8.38 18.21 -8.02
C ASP A 284 -7.22 17.35 -7.46
N SER A 285 -7.43 16.05 -7.30
CA SER A 285 -6.48 15.14 -6.62
C SER A 285 -5.14 15.05 -7.33
N ALA A 286 -5.14 14.82 -8.65
CA ALA A 286 -3.93 14.76 -9.47
C ALA A 286 -3.15 16.09 -9.41
N MET A 287 -3.85 17.21 -9.49
CA MET A 287 -3.25 18.54 -9.38
C MET A 287 -2.59 18.75 -8.00
N ASN A 288 -3.25 18.31 -6.92
CA ASN A 288 -2.72 18.41 -5.56
C ASN A 288 -1.47 17.55 -5.37
N LEU A 289 -1.45 16.33 -5.91
CA LEU A 289 -0.27 15.47 -5.90
C LEU A 289 0.92 16.15 -6.63
N ILE A 290 0.70 16.64 -7.85
CA ILE A 290 1.78 17.28 -8.61
C ILE A 290 2.29 18.56 -7.93
N LYS A 291 1.43 19.36 -7.30
CA LYS A 291 1.86 20.48 -6.47
C LYS A 291 2.72 20.05 -5.27
N GLY A 292 2.40 18.90 -4.66
CA GLY A 292 3.24 18.29 -3.63
C GLY A 292 4.61 17.86 -4.15
N VAL A 293 4.67 17.31 -5.37
CA VAL A 293 5.94 17.00 -6.08
C VAL A 293 6.78 18.26 -6.26
N LEU A 294 6.19 19.35 -6.77
CA LEU A 294 6.90 20.62 -6.99
C LEU A 294 7.52 21.15 -5.70
N LYS A 295 6.80 21.14 -4.58
CA LYS A 295 7.33 21.57 -3.28
C LYS A 295 8.58 20.78 -2.86
N ARG A 296 8.65 19.49 -3.20
CA ARG A 296 9.80 18.62 -2.87
C ARG A 296 10.98 18.85 -3.79
N ILE A 297 10.73 19.09 -5.07
CA ILE A 297 11.76 19.49 -6.03
C ILE A 297 12.44 20.78 -5.55
N ASP A 298 11.66 21.81 -5.17
CA ASP A 298 12.20 23.09 -4.70
C ASP A 298 13.10 22.92 -3.47
N ARG A 299 12.71 22.06 -2.51
CA ARG A 299 13.52 21.74 -1.32
C ARG A 299 14.80 20.99 -1.69
N HIS A 300 14.68 19.94 -2.52
CA HIS A 300 15.84 19.16 -2.95
C HIS A 300 16.89 20.02 -3.66
N LEU A 301 16.48 21.03 -4.43
CA LEU A 301 17.38 21.99 -5.08
C LEU A 301 18.03 22.99 -4.13
N VAL A 302 17.44 23.22 -2.96
CA VAL A 302 18.03 24.10 -1.92
C VAL A 302 19.07 23.36 -1.09
N ASP A 303 18.92 22.03 -0.95
CA ASP A 303 19.81 21.18 -0.14
C ASP A 303 21.05 20.68 -0.93
N LEU A 304 21.13 20.95 -2.24
CA LEU A 304 22.29 20.69 -3.12
C LEU A 304 23.21 21.91 -3.20
#